data_7c0801b78a43ce6e39e5f73e9e75e688
#
_entry.id   7c0801b78a43ce6e39e5f73e9e75e688
#
_cell.length_a   1.000
_cell.length_b   1.000
_cell.length_c   1.000
_cell.angle_alpha   90.00
_cell.angle_beta   90.00
_cell.angle_gamma   90.00
#
_symmetry.space_group_name_H-M   'P 1'
#
loop_
_entity.id
_entity.type
_entity.pdbx_description
1 polymer ?
#
loop_
_entity_poly.entity_id
_entity_poly.type
_entity_poly.pdbx_seq_one_letter_code
_entity_poly.pdbx_strand_id
1 'polypeptide(L)'
;QIGRKNKLIKFFLGSYIGVVYGSFNRSQKANSQKNEKVLKNIGNEQIASLYGTRFKSTPIFFIPDDHDYFENDDAEKELVTFPADSFSKDIFKKMADLFYPPLLDTPDGKPGRKIGRIRYGNIFEGLMADCAGDMTLGYENAVLISRQNEEWLLSRIKNSQVKNLAFIPSHPFGYTAGKWREWYPD
;
A
#
# COMPACT_ATOMS: atom_id res chain seq x y z
N GLN A 1 5.02 14.52 11.82
CA GLN A 1 4.04 15.07 12.80
C GLN A 1 4.33 16.51 13.25
N ILE A 2 5.58 16.94 13.36
CA ILE A 2 5.95 18.30 13.81
C ILE A 2 5.41 19.40 12.88
N GLY A 3 5.33 19.16 11.58
CA GLY A 3 4.85 20.16 10.61
C GLY A 3 3.33 20.34 10.53
N ARG A 4 2.51 19.41 11.06
CA ARG A 4 1.05 19.46 10.90
C ARG A 4 0.39 20.62 11.65
N LYS A 5 0.91 21.00 12.82
CA LYS A 5 0.33 22.05 13.65
C LYS A 5 0.81 23.47 13.31
N ASN A 6 1.88 23.62 12.54
CA ASN A 6 2.43 24.91 12.19
C ASN A 6 2.46 25.10 10.67
N LYS A 7 1.59 25.96 10.17
CA LYS A 7 1.46 26.25 8.72
C LYS A 7 2.77 26.69 8.07
N LEU A 8 3.61 27.41 8.81
CA LEU A 8 4.89 27.92 8.33
C LEU A 8 5.90 26.75 8.15
N ILE A 9 5.99 25.87 9.13
CA ILE A 9 6.83 24.67 9.06
C ILE A 9 6.35 23.75 7.94
N LYS A 10 5.04 23.56 7.79
CA LYS A 10 4.45 22.77 6.69
C LYS A 10 4.83 23.36 5.32
N PHE A 11 4.79 24.68 5.18
CA PHE A 11 5.18 25.37 3.95
C PHE A 11 6.68 25.16 3.62
N PHE A 12 7.57 25.35 4.60
CA PHE A 12 9.02 25.19 4.38
C PHE A 12 9.40 23.74 4.10
N LEU A 13 8.85 22.78 4.85
CA LEU A 13 9.10 21.35 4.61
C LEU A 13 8.54 20.90 3.25
N GLY A 14 7.33 21.32 2.90
CA GLY A 14 6.75 21.03 1.60
C GLY A 14 7.55 21.62 0.45
N SER A 15 8.04 22.84 0.60
CA SER A 15 8.92 23.49 -0.39
C SER A 15 10.26 22.78 -0.52
N TYR A 16 10.87 22.38 0.59
CA TYR A 16 12.12 21.61 0.60
C TYR A 16 11.96 20.26 -0.10
N ILE A 17 10.93 19.49 0.27
CA ILE A 17 10.62 18.20 -0.36
C ILE A 17 10.38 18.38 -1.86
N GLY A 18 9.61 19.41 -2.24
CA GLY A 18 9.34 19.73 -3.64
C GLY A 18 10.58 20.09 -4.45
N VAL A 19 11.57 20.75 -3.82
CA VAL A 19 12.85 21.07 -4.47
C VAL A 19 13.73 19.81 -4.62
N VAL A 20 13.81 18.97 -3.58
CA VAL A 20 14.69 17.79 -3.57
C VAL A 20 14.14 16.66 -4.44
N TYR A 21 12.88 16.31 -4.26
CA TYR A 21 12.26 15.15 -4.92
C TYR A 21 11.40 15.52 -6.13
N GLY A 22 10.97 16.77 -6.21
CA GLY A 22 9.98 17.24 -7.17
C GLY A 22 8.56 17.12 -6.63
N SER A 23 7.61 17.61 -7.43
CA SER A 23 6.17 17.55 -7.11
C SER A 23 5.40 16.88 -8.25
N PHE A 24 4.46 16.03 -7.89
CA PHE A 24 3.58 15.41 -8.85
C PHE A 24 2.73 16.45 -9.59
N ASN A 25 2.59 16.25 -10.88
CA ASN A 25 1.67 17.02 -11.70
C ASN A 25 0.37 16.23 -11.90
N ARG A 26 -0.66 16.58 -11.13
CA ARG A 26 -1.97 15.93 -11.16
C ARG A 26 -2.77 16.22 -12.44
N SER A 27 -2.38 17.23 -13.21
CA SER A 27 -2.99 17.50 -14.53
C SER A 27 -2.47 16.59 -15.63
N GLN A 28 -1.42 15.81 -15.36
CA GLN A 28 -0.85 14.83 -16.28
C GLN A 28 -1.15 13.41 -15.76
N LYS A 29 -1.06 12.44 -16.68
CA LYS A 29 -1.18 11.03 -16.30
C LYS A 29 -0.07 10.64 -15.31
N ALA A 30 -0.35 9.69 -14.44
CA ALA A 30 0.61 9.16 -13.46
C ALA A 30 1.91 8.63 -14.13
N ASN A 31 1.80 8.04 -15.30
CA ASN A 31 2.94 7.53 -16.07
C ASN A 31 3.63 8.58 -16.96
N SER A 32 3.33 9.88 -16.81
CA SER A 32 4.06 10.92 -17.50
C SER A 32 5.52 10.96 -17.08
N GLN A 33 6.41 11.37 -17.98
CA GLN A 33 7.85 11.46 -17.69
C GLN A 33 8.16 12.30 -16.45
N LYS A 34 7.41 13.39 -16.22
CA LYS A 34 7.58 14.23 -15.02
C LYS A 34 7.24 13.47 -13.75
N ASN A 35 6.09 12.79 -13.71
CA ASN A 35 5.64 12.05 -12.53
C ASN A 35 6.53 10.83 -12.27
N GLU A 36 6.95 10.12 -13.31
CA GLU A 36 7.90 9.02 -13.16
C GLU A 36 9.26 9.47 -12.61
N LYS A 37 9.76 10.64 -13.01
CA LYS A 37 10.98 11.21 -12.44
C LYS A 37 10.84 11.46 -10.94
N VAL A 38 9.72 12.01 -10.49
CA VAL A 38 9.44 12.21 -9.05
C VAL A 38 9.43 10.89 -8.31
N LEU A 39 8.73 9.87 -8.84
CA LEU A 39 8.72 8.52 -8.26
C LEU A 39 10.11 7.93 -8.14
N LYS A 40 10.93 8.04 -9.18
CA LYS A 40 12.31 7.53 -9.16
C LYS A 40 13.18 8.27 -8.14
N ASN A 41 13.04 9.58 -8.01
CA ASN A 41 13.78 10.34 -7.01
C ASN A 41 13.46 9.87 -5.59
N ILE A 42 12.19 9.61 -5.29
CA ILE A 42 11.75 9.11 -3.99
C ILE A 42 12.15 7.64 -3.81
N GLY A 43 11.78 6.78 -4.74
CA GLY A 43 11.95 5.34 -4.62
C GLY A 43 13.40 4.88 -4.65
N ASN A 44 14.29 5.58 -5.35
CA ASN A 44 15.71 5.23 -5.37
C ASN A 44 16.34 5.36 -3.98
N GLU A 45 16.00 6.38 -3.22
CA GLU A 45 16.54 6.57 -1.88
C GLU A 45 15.90 5.65 -0.85
N GLN A 46 14.59 5.49 -0.93
CA GLN A 46 13.83 4.77 0.09
C GLN A 46 13.79 3.25 -0.13
N ILE A 47 13.72 2.81 -1.36
CA ILE A 47 13.47 1.41 -1.71
C ILE A 47 14.67 0.78 -2.39
N ALA A 48 15.16 1.36 -3.50
CA ALA A 48 16.23 0.75 -4.28
C ALA A 48 17.53 0.62 -3.50
N SER A 49 17.83 1.55 -2.59
CA SER A 49 19.00 1.48 -1.72
C SER A 49 19.00 0.24 -0.81
N LEU A 50 17.84 -0.27 -0.41
CA LEU A 50 17.73 -1.47 0.42
C LEU A 50 18.20 -2.71 -0.33
N TYR A 51 17.88 -2.84 -1.61
CA TYR A 51 18.28 -3.98 -2.44
C TYR A 51 19.80 -4.05 -2.62
N GLY A 52 20.45 -2.88 -2.76
CA GLY A 52 21.88 -2.80 -3.07
C GLY A 52 22.81 -3.12 -1.91
N THR A 53 22.40 -2.91 -0.68
CA THR A 53 23.26 -2.96 0.49
C THR A 53 22.89 -4.02 1.52
N ARG A 54 21.65 -3.98 2.01
CA ARG A 54 21.23 -4.80 3.16
C ARG A 54 20.63 -6.15 2.76
N PHE A 55 20.00 -6.21 1.60
CA PHE A 55 19.16 -7.34 1.22
C PHE A 55 19.58 -8.03 -0.08
N LYS A 56 20.87 -7.96 -0.44
CA LYS A 56 21.41 -8.54 -1.69
C LYS A 56 21.01 -9.99 -1.93
N SER A 57 20.89 -10.78 -0.86
CA SER A 57 20.62 -12.22 -0.92
C SER A 57 19.35 -12.62 -0.18
N THR A 58 18.53 -11.66 0.23
CA THR A 58 17.30 -11.91 0.97
C THR A 58 16.10 -11.51 0.13
N PRO A 59 15.17 -12.44 -0.17
CA PRO A 59 13.91 -12.08 -0.83
C PRO A 59 13.13 -11.09 0.02
N ILE A 60 12.68 -10.02 -0.61
CA ILE A 60 11.86 -8.99 0.03
C ILE A 60 10.59 -8.84 -0.76
N PHE A 61 9.48 -8.75 -0.06
CA PHE A 61 8.18 -8.40 -0.62
C PHE A 61 7.62 -7.21 0.15
N PHE A 62 6.87 -6.36 -0.54
CA PHE A 62 6.25 -5.19 0.04
C PHE A 62 4.75 -5.37 0.06
N ILE A 63 4.13 -4.96 1.14
CA ILE A 63 2.69 -4.77 1.24
C ILE A 63 2.44 -3.26 1.23
N PRO A 64 1.63 -2.75 0.31
CA PRO A 64 1.19 -1.36 0.36
C PRO A 64 0.24 -1.12 1.53
N ASP A 65 0.29 0.09 2.05
CA ASP A 65 -0.54 0.56 3.15
C ASP A 65 -1.34 1.80 2.70
N ASP A 66 -2.18 2.36 3.57
CA ASP A 66 -2.99 3.53 3.28
C ASP A 66 -2.15 4.73 2.81
N HIS A 67 -1.02 4.98 3.42
CA HIS A 67 -0.09 6.05 3.03
C HIS A 67 0.55 5.89 1.65
N ASP A 68 0.49 4.71 1.04
CA ASP A 68 0.90 4.49 -0.34
C ASP A 68 -0.12 5.06 -1.34
N TYR A 69 -1.38 5.19 -0.93
CA TYR A 69 -2.50 5.63 -1.76
C TYR A 69 -2.97 7.04 -1.45
N PHE A 70 -2.95 7.44 -0.18
CA PHE A 70 -3.49 8.71 0.29
C PHE A 70 -2.82 9.14 1.60
N GLU A 71 -2.97 10.39 1.94
CA GLU A 71 -2.54 10.88 3.24
C GLU A 71 -3.58 10.49 4.29
N ASN A 72 -3.16 9.66 5.23
CA ASN A 72 -3.96 9.32 6.37
C ASN A 72 -4.07 10.53 7.31
N ASP A 73 -5.26 10.91 7.65
CA ASP A 73 -5.51 12.10 8.44
C ASP A 73 -5.60 11.85 9.95
N ASP A 74 -5.23 10.69 10.42
CA ASP A 74 -5.14 10.21 11.82
C ASP A 74 -5.95 10.96 12.87
N ALA A 75 -6.24 12.19 12.64
CA ALA A 75 -6.79 13.10 13.62
C ALA A 75 -7.93 13.98 13.11
N GLU A 76 -8.21 13.98 11.83
CA GLU A 76 -9.25 14.81 11.25
C GLU A 76 -10.63 14.13 11.34
N LYS A 77 -11.68 14.92 11.37
CA LYS A 77 -13.06 14.40 11.39
C LYS A 77 -13.51 13.95 10.00
N GLU A 78 -12.90 14.50 8.95
CA GLU A 78 -13.22 14.22 7.56
C GLU A 78 -12.00 13.63 6.86
N LEU A 79 -12.23 12.63 6.04
CA LEU A 79 -11.20 12.04 5.19
C LEU A 79 -11.01 12.91 3.95
N VAL A 80 -9.80 13.38 3.74
CA VAL A 80 -9.49 14.28 2.62
C VAL A 80 -9.40 13.52 1.31
N THR A 81 -8.91 12.29 1.32
CA THR A 81 -8.58 11.54 0.10
C THR A 81 -9.02 10.08 0.10
N PHE A 82 -9.95 9.71 0.96
CA PHE A 82 -10.45 8.35 1.05
C PHE A 82 -11.85 8.22 0.40
N PRO A 83 -12.14 7.17 -0.36
CA PRO A 83 -11.20 6.20 -0.90
C PRO A 83 -10.19 6.86 -1.86
N ALA A 84 -9.04 6.21 -2.03
CA ALA A 84 -7.97 6.73 -2.88
C ALA A 84 -8.47 7.09 -4.28
N ASP A 85 -8.19 8.31 -4.72
CA ASP A 85 -8.57 8.76 -6.06
C ASP A 85 -7.80 8.01 -7.17
N SER A 86 -8.27 8.11 -8.39
CA SER A 86 -7.69 7.40 -9.53
C SER A 86 -6.22 7.78 -9.78
N PHE A 87 -5.87 9.05 -9.61
CA PHE A 87 -4.49 9.49 -9.78
C PHE A 87 -3.57 8.87 -8.74
N SER A 88 -3.97 8.84 -7.47
CA SER A 88 -3.19 8.23 -6.38
C SER A 88 -3.02 6.72 -6.61
N LYS A 89 -4.08 6.02 -7.02
CA LYS A 89 -4.01 4.59 -7.40
C LYS A 89 -3.05 4.34 -8.57
N ASP A 90 -3.06 5.20 -9.58
CA ASP A 90 -2.17 5.09 -10.74
C ASP A 90 -0.71 5.40 -10.38
N ILE A 91 -0.47 6.39 -9.50
CA ILE A 91 0.87 6.70 -8.98
C ILE A 91 1.41 5.52 -8.19
N PHE A 92 0.62 4.96 -7.28
CA PHE A 92 1.02 3.76 -6.53
C PHE A 92 1.34 2.59 -7.47
N LYS A 93 0.44 2.30 -8.42
CA LYS A 93 0.69 1.24 -9.40
C LYS A 93 2.02 1.43 -10.12
N LYS A 94 2.31 2.65 -10.57
CA LYS A 94 3.59 2.95 -11.24
C LYS A 94 4.78 2.79 -10.30
N MET A 95 4.68 3.20 -9.04
CA MET A 95 5.72 3.00 -8.04
C MET A 95 5.97 1.51 -7.81
N ALA A 96 4.92 0.75 -7.61
CA ALA A 96 5.01 -0.69 -7.42
C ALA A 96 5.62 -1.40 -8.64
N ASP A 97 5.26 -0.98 -9.85
CA ASP A 97 5.85 -1.51 -11.10
C ASP A 97 7.36 -1.23 -11.21
N LEU A 98 7.82 -0.12 -10.66
CA LEU A 98 9.23 0.26 -10.69
C LEU A 98 10.07 -0.43 -9.62
N PHE A 99 9.52 -0.65 -8.43
CA PHE A 99 10.31 -0.99 -7.24
C PHE A 99 9.89 -2.25 -6.50
N TYR A 100 8.64 -2.70 -6.61
CA TYR A 100 8.15 -3.84 -5.84
C TYR A 100 8.28 -5.15 -6.61
N PRO A 101 8.87 -6.20 -6.01
CA PRO A 101 8.83 -7.53 -6.60
C PRO A 101 7.38 -8.01 -6.74
N PRO A 102 7.02 -8.62 -7.87
CA PRO A 102 5.68 -9.15 -8.05
C PRO A 102 5.48 -10.43 -7.25
N LEU A 103 4.28 -10.60 -6.70
CA LEU A 103 3.74 -11.87 -6.26
C LEU A 103 3.28 -12.65 -7.49
N LEU A 104 3.63 -13.93 -7.58
CA LEU A 104 3.37 -14.74 -8.77
C LEU A 104 2.06 -15.51 -8.69
N ASP A 105 1.60 -15.82 -7.48
CA ASP A 105 0.33 -16.52 -7.23
C ASP A 105 -0.66 -15.52 -6.62
N THR A 106 -1.60 -15.11 -7.42
CA THR A 106 -2.53 -13.99 -7.17
C THR A 106 -3.96 -14.39 -7.57
N PRO A 107 -5.00 -13.67 -7.15
CA PRO A 107 -6.39 -13.98 -7.47
C PRO A 107 -6.71 -14.01 -8.96
N ASP A 108 -6.05 -13.20 -9.78
CA ASP A 108 -6.29 -13.11 -11.22
C ASP A 108 -5.31 -13.97 -12.05
N GLY A 109 -4.42 -14.71 -11.38
CA GLY A 109 -3.42 -15.56 -12.02
C GLY A 109 -2.30 -14.81 -12.74
N LYS A 110 -2.19 -13.49 -12.57
CA LYS A 110 -1.16 -12.66 -13.18
C LYS A 110 -0.22 -12.12 -12.11
N PRO A 111 1.08 -11.92 -12.40
CA PRO A 111 1.98 -11.29 -11.45
C PRO A 111 1.42 -9.95 -10.94
N GLY A 112 1.29 -9.82 -9.63
CA GLY A 112 0.69 -8.66 -8.97
C GLY A 112 1.52 -8.19 -7.77
N ARG A 113 1.16 -7.04 -7.19
CA ARG A 113 1.89 -6.44 -6.08
C ARG A 113 1.01 -6.03 -4.91
N LYS A 114 -0.24 -6.44 -4.95
CA LYS A 114 -1.24 -6.06 -3.94
C LYS A 114 -1.66 -7.24 -3.09
N ILE A 115 -2.04 -8.31 -3.76
CA ILE A 115 -2.55 -9.51 -3.10
C ILE A 115 -1.92 -10.73 -3.75
N GLY A 116 -1.52 -11.68 -2.92
CA GLY A 116 -0.92 -12.89 -3.44
C GLY A 116 -0.27 -13.74 -2.36
N ARG A 117 0.37 -14.79 -2.80
CA ARG A 117 0.99 -15.79 -1.96
C ARG A 117 2.50 -15.84 -2.17
N ILE A 118 3.20 -15.93 -1.04
CA ILE A 118 4.60 -16.36 -1.00
C ILE A 118 4.67 -17.75 -0.36
N ARG A 119 5.55 -18.64 -0.86
CA ARG A 119 5.66 -19.99 -0.34
C ARG A 119 7.12 -20.44 -0.25
N TYR A 120 7.45 -21.07 0.85
CA TYR A 120 8.74 -21.71 1.06
C TYR A 120 8.54 -23.21 1.29
N GLY A 121 8.62 -23.98 0.22
CA GLY A 121 8.40 -25.43 0.23
C GLY A 121 7.06 -25.83 0.87
N ASN A 122 7.11 -26.81 1.75
CA ASN A 122 5.97 -27.24 2.57
C ASN A 122 6.03 -26.72 4.02
N ILE A 123 6.95 -25.78 4.28
CA ILE A 123 7.21 -25.29 5.64
C ILE A 123 6.37 -24.06 5.93
N PHE A 124 6.30 -23.13 4.96
CA PHE A 124 5.66 -21.82 5.18
C PHE A 124 4.89 -21.35 3.95
N GLU A 125 3.75 -20.76 4.21
CA GLU A 125 2.97 -19.99 3.24
C GLU A 125 2.53 -18.67 3.88
N GLY A 126 2.78 -17.57 3.20
CA GLY A 126 2.32 -16.24 3.57
C GLY A 126 1.29 -15.74 2.56
N LEU A 127 0.12 -15.40 3.03
CA LEU A 127 -0.94 -14.76 2.24
C LEU A 127 -0.87 -13.25 2.51
N MET A 128 -0.39 -12.51 1.53
CA MET A 128 -0.23 -11.06 1.59
C MET A 128 -1.47 -10.38 1.03
N ALA A 129 -1.98 -9.38 1.72
CA ALA A 129 -3.17 -8.65 1.32
C ALA A 129 -3.04 -7.14 1.53
N ASP A 130 -3.07 -6.39 0.43
CA ASP A 130 -3.26 -4.95 0.43
C ASP A 130 -4.72 -4.63 0.70
N CYS A 131 -5.01 -4.25 1.93
CA CYS A 131 -6.35 -3.83 2.32
C CYS A 131 -6.65 -2.39 1.89
N ALA A 132 -5.66 -1.50 1.89
CA ALA A 132 -5.85 -0.08 1.58
C ALA A 132 -6.33 0.15 0.14
N GLY A 133 -5.93 -0.70 -0.80
CA GLY A 133 -6.36 -0.61 -2.18
C GLY A 133 -7.83 -0.96 -2.42
N ASP A 134 -8.40 -1.80 -1.57
CA ASP A 134 -9.78 -2.30 -1.66
C ASP A 134 -10.73 -1.60 -0.67
N MET A 135 -10.20 -1.04 0.40
CA MET A 135 -10.97 -0.50 1.52
C MET A 135 -11.93 0.62 1.11
N THR A 136 -13.14 0.55 1.65
CA THR A 136 -14.18 1.58 1.49
C THR A 136 -14.71 2.02 2.84
N LEU A 137 -15.33 3.21 2.87
CA LEU A 137 -16.11 3.67 4.02
C LEU A 137 -17.57 3.25 3.86
N GLY A 138 -18.27 3.12 4.93
CA GLY A 138 -19.71 2.83 4.87
C GLY A 138 -20.26 2.14 6.12
N TYR A 139 -19.61 2.27 7.26
CA TYR A 139 -20.03 1.62 8.52
C TYR A 139 -20.29 0.12 8.30
N GLU A 140 -21.53 -0.31 8.46
CA GLU A 140 -21.95 -1.69 8.24
C GLU A 140 -21.73 -2.21 6.81
N ASN A 141 -21.60 -1.30 5.84
CA ASN A 141 -21.32 -1.62 4.44
C ASN A 141 -19.85 -1.39 4.06
N ALA A 142 -18.99 -1.10 5.02
CA ALA A 142 -17.58 -0.93 4.77
C ALA A 142 -16.96 -2.23 4.28
N VAL A 143 -16.00 -2.12 3.36
CA VAL A 143 -15.28 -3.25 2.79
C VAL A 143 -13.80 -3.07 3.12
N LEU A 144 -13.21 -4.03 3.77
CA LEU A 144 -11.76 -4.07 4.03
C LEU A 144 -11.00 -4.73 2.88
N ILE A 145 -11.55 -5.80 2.34
CA ILE A 145 -11.00 -6.57 1.23
C ILE A 145 -12.14 -6.86 0.25
N SER A 146 -11.91 -6.71 -1.04
CA SER A 146 -12.93 -7.01 -2.04
C SER A 146 -13.35 -8.49 -1.98
N ARG A 147 -14.60 -8.78 -2.30
CA ARG A 147 -15.15 -10.14 -2.26
C ARG A 147 -14.33 -11.15 -3.08
N GLN A 148 -13.86 -10.77 -4.25
CA GLN A 148 -13.01 -11.63 -5.07
C GLN A 148 -11.73 -12.02 -4.35
N ASN A 149 -11.09 -11.05 -3.70
CA ASN A 149 -9.86 -11.25 -2.97
C ASN A 149 -10.09 -12.09 -1.70
N GLU A 150 -11.17 -11.85 -1.00
CA GLU A 150 -11.58 -12.63 0.17
C GLU A 150 -11.82 -14.10 -0.19
N GLU A 151 -12.60 -14.37 -1.23
CA GLU A 151 -12.88 -15.73 -1.70
C GLU A 151 -11.58 -16.48 -2.08
N TRP A 152 -10.65 -15.80 -2.72
CA TRP A 152 -9.34 -16.36 -3.03
C TRP A 152 -8.53 -16.67 -1.77
N LEU A 153 -8.44 -15.75 -0.83
CA LEU A 153 -7.75 -15.94 0.46
C LEU A 153 -8.34 -17.13 1.23
N LEU A 154 -9.67 -17.19 1.36
CA LEU A 154 -10.35 -18.29 2.04
C LEU A 154 -10.10 -19.63 1.35
N SER A 155 -10.08 -19.66 0.02
CA SER A 155 -9.73 -20.86 -0.74
C SER A 155 -8.30 -21.32 -0.43
N ARG A 156 -7.34 -20.39 -0.33
CA ARG A 156 -5.95 -20.72 0.01
C ARG A 156 -5.82 -21.22 1.44
N ILE A 157 -6.47 -20.58 2.39
CA ILE A 157 -6.49 -21.01 3.80
C ILE A 157 -7.04 -22.44 3.92
N LYS A 158 -8.16 -22.73 3.28
CA LYS A 158 -8.79 -24.05 3.33
C LYS A 158 -7.97 -25.16 2.68
N ASN A 159 -7.21 -24.84 1.64
CA ASN A 159 -6.47 -25.83 0.84
C ASN A 159 -4.97 -25.86 1.14
N SER A 160 -4.50 -25.05 2.08
CA SER A 160 -3.08 -25.04 2.46
C SER A 160 -2.69 -26.32 3.16
N GLN A 161 -1.55 -26.89 2.78
CA GLN A 161 -0.96 -28.10 3.38
C GLN A 161 0.42 -27.83 3.97
N VAL A 162 0.76 -26.57 4.18
CA VAL A 162 2.03 -26.20 4.79
C VAL A 162 1.98 -26.33 6.33
N LYS A 163 3.14 -26.44 6.95
CA LYS A 163 3.23 -26.50 8.41
C LYS A 163 2.87 -25.18 9.09
N ASN A 164 3.18 -24.07 8.44
CA ASN A 164 2.94 -22.73 8.99
C ASN A 164 2.27 -21.88 7.91
N LEU A 165 1.08 -21.38 8.24
CA LEU A 165 0.33 -20.44 7.41
C LEU A 165 0.28 -19.09 8.12
N ALA A 166 0.66 -18.02 7.44
CA ALA A 166 0.53 -16.66 7.93
C ALA A 166 -0.40 -15.86 7.02
N PHE A 167 -1.30 -15.11 7.61
CA PHE A 167 -2.02 -14.04 6.93
C PHE A 167 -1.36 -12.71 7.27
N ILE A 168 -1.03 -11.93 6.25
CA ILE A 168 -0.23 -10.72 6.35
C ILE A 168 -1.00 -9.57 5.70
N PRO A 169 -1.96 -8.97 6.39
CA PRO A 169 -2.70 -7.81 5.90
C PRO A 169 -1.93 -6.52 6.12
N SER A 170 -2.17 -5.51 5.31
CA SER A 170 -1.64 -4.17 5.51
C SER A 170 -2.33 -3.41 6.65
N HIS A 171 -3.54 -3.82 7.04
CA HIS A 171 -4.30 -3.25 8.14
C HIS A 171 -4.67 -4.30 9.17
N PRO A 172 -4.73 -3.93 10.47
CA PRO A 172 -5.15 -4.86 11.51
C PRO A 172 -6.63 -5.19 11.38
N PHE A 173 -6.98 -6.46 11.66
CA PHE A 173 -8.37 -6.86 11.79
C PHE A 173 -8.91 -6.52 13.19
N GLY A 174 -10.12 -6.02 13.23
CA GLY A 174 -10.92 -5.97 14.44
C GLY A 174 -10.45 -5.01 15.53
N TYR A 175 -9.46 -4.16 15.26
CA TYR A 175 -9.10 -3.10 16.16
C TYR A 175 -9.52 -1.75 15.64
N THR A 176 -10.41 -1.11 16.36
CA THR A 176 -10.82 0.25 16.05
C THR A 176 -10.76 1.05 17.33
N ALA A 177 -9.96 2.10 17.34
CA ALA A 177 -9.87 3.05 18.43
C ALA A 177 -10.33 4.42 17.99
N GLY A 178 -11.21 5.04 18.76
CA GLY A 178 -11.70 6.38 18.48
C GLY A 178 -12.42 6.48 17.16
N LYS A 179 -12.04 7.47 16.35
CA LYS A 179 -12.68 7.77 15.08
C LYS A 179 -12.42 6.79 13.94
N TRP A 180 -11.45 5.91 14.07
CA TRP A 180 -11.20 4.83 13.11
C TRP A 180 -12.32 3.81 13.05
N ARG A 181 -13.14 3.74 14.08
CA ARG A 181 -14.31 2.86 14.13
C ARG A 181 -15.27 3.04 12.96
N GLU A 182 -15.29 4.23 12.38
CA GLU A 182 -16.15 4.55 11.24
C GLU A 182 -15.61 3.98 9.90
N TRP A 183 -14.39 3.50 9.88
CA TRP A 183 -13.70 3.08 8.66
C TRP A 183 -13.71 1.58 8.46
N TYR A 184 -13.90 0.83 9.52
CA TYR A 184 -13.91 -0.62 9.47
C TYR A 184 -15.31 -1.16 9.71
N PRO A 185 -15.66 -2.29 9.06
CA PRO A 185 -16.86 -3.03 9.44
C PRO A 185 -16.71 -3.49 10.89
N ASP A 186 -17.79 -3.41 11.63
CA ASP A 186 -17.89 -3.93 13.01
C ASP A 186 -17.82 -5.46 13.03
#